data_6f61e96bb7ae6bad5a8c31cce22b862b
#
_entry.id   6f61e96bb7ae6bad5a8c31cce22b862b
#
_cell.length_a   1.000
_cell.length_b   1.000
_cell.length_c   1.000
_cell.angle_alpha   90.00
_cell.angle_beta   90.00
_cell.angle_gamma   90.00
#
_symmetry.space_group_name_H-M   'P 1'
#
loop_
_entity.id
_entity.type
_entity.pdbx_description
1 polymer ?
#
loop_
_entity_poly.entity_id
_entity_poly.type
_entity_poly.pdbx_seq_one_letter_code
_entity_poly.pdbx_strand_id
1 'polypeptide(L)'
;MKDGPHIVRIAALIGDRARADILTALMGGQALTATELAGVAAVSKATASAHLTKLVEGKLLAVESQGRHRYFRLADEDVAALLESLMGVAYRAGALRLKSSPREPAMRKARVCYDHLAGNLGVMAFERFQQRRFLRHGDGGLQLTPAGERFVAGLGIDPAAHRGTRRPACRLCLDWSERRHHLAGSIGAAMLDRIYALGWAKRERDSRVVRFSASGERDFRDVLDR
;
A
#
# COMPACT_ATOMS: atom_id res chain seq x y z
N MET A 1 25.61 23.13 1.18
CA MET A 1 24.53 23.24 0.19
C MET A 1 23.24 23.55 0.93
N LYS A 2 22.69 24.76 0.72
CA LYS A 2 21.40 25.18 1.30
C LYS A 2 20.24 25.15 0.28
N ASP A 3 20.54 24.68 -0.93
CA ASP A 3 19.62 24.69 -2.07
C ASP A 3 19.09 23.27 -2.30
N GLY A 4 17.76 23.12 -2.37
CA GLY A 4 17.09 21.85 -2.63
C GLY A 4 15.90 21.59 -1.69
N PRO A 5 15.17 20.47 -1.88
CA PRO A 5 14.02 20.11 -1.06
C PRO A 5 14.38 19.97 0.42
N HIS A 6 13.54 20.56 1.29
CA HIS A 6 13.79 20.63 2.72
C HIS A 6 13.34 19.33 3.42
N ILE A 7 14.17 18.27 3.35
CA ILE A 7 13.84 16.93 3.89
C ILE A 7 13.56 16.94 5.40
N VAL A 8 14.21 17.83 6.18
CA VAL A 8 14.03 17.94 7.63
C VAL A 8 12.57 18.26 7.98
N ARG A 9 11.90 19.08 7.18
CA ARG A 9 10.48 19.42 7.39
C ARG A 9 9.60 18.17 7.31
N ILE A 10 9.81 17.34 6.31
CA ILE A 10 9.06 16.09 6.13
C ILE A 10 9.43 15.07 7.21
N ALA A 11 10.72 14.91 7.48
CA ALA A 11 11.20 13.99 8.52
C ALA A 11 10.63 14.36 9.91
N ALA A 12 10.58 15.65 10.27
CA ALA A 12 9.98 16.11 11.52
C ALA A 12 8.47 15.81 11.59
N LEU A 13 7.75 15.89 10.47
CA LEU A 13 6.34 15.50 10.42
C LEU A 13 6.14 14.01 10.67
N ILE A 14 6.97 13.15 10.10
CA ILE A 14 6.87 11.70 10.25
C ILE A 14 7.43 11.23 11.61
N GLY A 15 8.44 11.92 12.14
CA GLY A 15 9.16 11.53 13.36
C GLY A 15 8.37 11.64 14.67
N ASP A 16 7.17 12.19 14.66
CA ASP A 16 6.28 12.20 15.82
C ASP A 16 5.50 10.89 15.91
N ARG A 17 5.41 10.31 17.11
CA ARG A 17 4.78 9.00 17.32
C ARG A 17 3.31 8.95 16.89
N ALA A 18 2.51 9.93 17.29
CA ALA A 18 1.08 9.94 16.97
C ALA A 18 0.87 10.13 15.46
N ARG A 19 1.66 11.01 14.81
CA ARG A 19 1.59 11.18 13.36
C ARG A 19 2.07 9.94 12.60
N ALA A 20 3.12 9.27 13.06
CA ALA A 20 3.56 7.99 12.48
C ALA A 20 2.49 6.91 12.58
N ASP A 21 1.76 6.83 13.70
CA ASP A 21 0.65 5.91 13.88
C ASP A 21 -0.52 6.21 12.95
N ILE A 22 -0.89 7.48 12.80
CA ILE A 22 -1.90 7.95 11.85
C ILE A 22 -1.53 7.57 10.41
N LEU A 23 -0.31 7.92 9.98
CA LEU A 23 0.18 7.64 8.63
C LEU A 23 0.21 6.13 8.36
N THR A 24 0.66 5.33 9.33
CA THR A 24 0.70 3.86 9.22
C THR A 24 -0.70 3.25 9.08
N ALA A 25 -1.69 3.76 9.80
CA ALA A 25 -3.08 3.29 9.68
C ALA A 25 -3.64 3.57 8.27
N LEU A 26 -3.33 4.73 7.72
CA LEU A 26 -3.80 5.15 6.40
C LEU A 26 -3.09 4.41 5.24
N MET A 27 -1.98 3.73 5.49
CA MET A 27 -1.34 2.86 4.50
C MET A 27 -2.22 1.67 4.06
N GLY A 28 -3.35 1.46 4.72
CA GLY A 28 -4.35 0.50 4.28
C GLY A 28 -5.22 0.98 3.13
N GLY A 29 -5.02 2.19 2.60
CA GLY A 29 -5.80 2.74 1.49
C GLY A 29 -7.22 3.19 1.86
N GLN A 30 -7.64 3.04 3.12
CA GLN A 30 -8.94 3.55 3.58
C GLN A 30 -8.82 5.01 4.01
N ALA A 31 -9.84 5.79 3.71
CA ALA A 31 -10.01 7.11 4.29
C ALA A 31 -10.65 6.97 5.69
N LEU A 32 -10.07 7.61 6.69
CA LEU A 32 -10.52 7.56 8.08
C LEU A 32 -10.87 8.94 8.59
N THR A 33 -11.83 8.99 9.50
CA THR A 33 -12.24 10.24 10.19
C THR A 33 -11.23 10.64 11.27
N ALA A 34 -11.25 11.91 11.68
CA ALA A 34 -10.42 12.39 12.78
C ALA A 34 -10.65 11.62 14.09
N THR A 35 -11.88 11.15 14.34
CA THR A 35 -12.21 10.37 15.55
C THR A 35 -11.58 8.99 15.52
N GLU A 36 -11.63 8.30 14.38
CA GLU A 36 -10.97 6.99 14.20
C GLU A 36 -9.45 7.13 14.34
N LEU A 37 -8.86 8.15 13.71
CA LEU A 37 -7.42 8.42 13.78
C LEU A 37 -6.95 8.83 15.18
N ALA A 38 -7.78 9.53 15.96
CA ALA A 38 -7.51 9.82 17.37
C ALA A 38 -7.44 8.52 18.19
N GLY A 39 -8.35 7.57 17.93
CA GLY A 39 -8.32 6.24 18.56
C GLY A 39 -7.06 5.44 18.19
N VAL A 40 -6.69 5.44 16.90
CA VAL A 40 -5.47 4.78 16.41
C VAL A 40 -4.21 5.31 17.09
N ALA A 41 -4.08 6.63 17.17
CA ALA A 41 -2.92 7.29 17.76
C ALA A 41 -2.94 7.37 19.31
N ALA A 42 -4.04 6.92 19.94
CA ALA A 42 -4.26 6.99 21.38
C ALA A 42 -4.08 8.42 21.95
N VAL A 43 -4.63 9.42 21.25
CA VAL A 43 -4.59 10.83 21.63
C VAL A 43 -5.99 11.44 21.70
N SER A 44 -6.13 12.62 22.32
CA SER A 44 -7.40 13.35 22.31
C SER A 44 -7.82 13.78 20.90
N LYS A 45 -9.11 14.00 20.68
CA LYS A 45 -9.62 14.52 19.40
C LYS A 45 -9.00 15.87 19.02
N ALA A 46 -8.76 16.73 20.00
CA ALA A 46 -8.12 18.04 19.78
C ALA A 46 -6.66 17.86 19.32
N THR A 47 -5.90 16.97 19.97
CA THR A 47 -4.53 16.65 19.61
C THR A 47 -4.47 16.01 18.21
N ALA A 48 -5.36 15.06 17.92
CA ALA A 48 -5.44 14.45 16.60
C ALA A 48 -5.74 15.50 15.51
N SER A 49 -6.67 16.42 15.76
CA SER A 49 -6.98 17.51 14.83
C SER A 49 -5.75 18.38 14.52
N ALA A 50 -4.96 18.74 15.54
CA ALA A 50 -3.71 19.49 15.34
C ALA A 50 -2.66 18.69 14.54
N HIS A 51 -2.53 17.39 14.78
CA HIS A 51 -1.65 16.52 13.98
C HIS A 51 -2.12 16.39 12.54
N LEU A 52 -3.41 16.21 12.32
CA LEU A 52 -4.01 16.10 10.97
C LEU A 52 -3.81 17.39 10.17
N THR A 53 -4.01 18.57 10.79
CA THR A 53 -3.74 19.86 10.15
C THR A 53 -2.30 19.94 9.67
N LYS A 54 -1.32 19.63 10.52
CA LYS A 54 0.10 19.64 10.15
C LYS A 54 0.42 18.68 9.00
N LEU A 55 -0.18 17.49 9.00
CA LEU A 55 0.03 16.49 7.94
C LEU A 55 -0.58 16.91 6.62
N VAL A 56 -1.75 17.56 6.63
CA VAL A 56 -2.40 18.13 5.42
C VAL A 56 -1.58 19.30 4.87
N GLU A 57 -1.17 20.25 5.73
CA GLU A 57 -0.30 21.38 5.35
C GLU A 57 1.04 20.91 4.79
N GLY A 58 1.58 19.80 5.35
CA GLY A 58 2.78 19.12 4.88
C GLY A 58 2.58 18.29 3.61
N LYS A 59 1.36 18.24 3.07
CA LYS A 59 1.00 17.44 1.88
C LYS A 59 1.26 15.93 2.03
N LEU A 60 1.26 15.44 3.26
CA LEU A 60 1.33 14.00 3.53
C LEU A 60 -0.08 13.36 3.57
N LEU A 61 -1.11 14.16 3.86
CA LEU A 61 -2.50 13.75 3.82
C LEU A 61 -3.31 14.60 2.86
N ALA A 62 -4.28 13.97 2.22
CA ALA A 62 -5.41 14.62 1.57
C ALA A 62 -6.65 14.48 2.47
N VAL A 63 -7.55 15.46 2.39
CA VAL A 63 -8.81 15.47 3.12
C VAL A 63 -9.96 15.62 2.13
N GLU A 64 -11.00 14.83 2.36
CA GLU A 64 -12.25 14.86 1.61
C GLU A 64 -13.40 15.07 2.58
N SER A 65 -14.34 15.96 2.24
CA SER A 65 -15.52 16.25 3.04
C SER A 65 -16.72 15.55 2.45
N GLN A 66 -17.43 14.76 3.27
CA GLN A 66 -18.67 14.12 2.90
C GLN A 66 -19.74 14.46 3.94
N GLY A 67 -20.66 15.35 3.59
CA GLY A 67 -21.61 15.92 4.52
C GLY A 67 -20.89 16.63 5.69
N ARG A 68 -21.20 16.22 6.92
CA ARG A 68 -20.56 16.75 8.14
C ARG A 68 -19.24 16.07 8.52
N HIS A 69 -18.80 15.05 7.77
CA HIS A 69 -17.62 14.26 8.09
C HIS A 69 -16.45 14.66 7.18
N ARG A 70 -15.27 14.70 7.78
CA ARG A 70 -13.98 14.86 7.08
C ARG A 70 -13.23 13.54 7.13
N TYR A 71 -12.87 13.04 5.97
CA TYR A 71 -12.11 11.81 5.81
C TYR A 71 -10.69 12.14 5.36
N PHE A 72 -9.72 11.51 5.98
CA PHE A 72 -8.29 11.70 5.71
C PHE A 72 -7.73 10.45 5.07
N ARG A 73 -6.91 10.62 4.05
CA ARG A 73 -6.17 9.56 3.38
C ARG A 73 -4.75 10.01 3.08
N LEU A 74 -3.83 9.09 2.76
CA LEU A 74 -2.53 9.50 2.23
C LEU A 74 -2.71 10.36 0.99
N ALA A 75 -1.87 11.37 0.83
CA ALA A 75 -2.02 12.33 -0.27
C ALA A 75 -1.88 11.65 -1.63
N ASP A 76 -0.90 10.76 -1.77
CA ASP A 76 -0.60 10.05 -3.01
C ASP A 76 0.24 8.78 -2.77
N GLU A 77 0.60 8.11 -3.87
CA GLU A 77 1.43 6.90 -3.87
C GLU A 77 2.88 7.16 -3.45
N ASP A 78 3.41 8.36 -3.66
CA ASP A 78 4.79 8.69 -3.30
C ASP A 78 4.93 8.76 -1.77
N VAL A 79 3.92 9.30 -1.08
CA VAL A 79 3.86 9.26 0.38
C VAL A 79 3.79 7.81 0.88
N ALA A 80 2.98 6.96 0.25
CA ALA A 80 2.89 5.55 0.62
C ALA A 80 4.23 4.82 0.42
N ALA A 81 4.90 5.05 -0.72
CA ALA A 81 6.21 4.47 -1.03
C ALA A 81 7.31 4.95 -0.07
N LEU A 82 7.29 6.23 0.33
CA LEU A 82 8.18 6.76 1.35
C LEU A 82 8.01 6.04 2.69
N LEU A 83 6.77 5.84 3.13
CA LEU A 83 6.47 5.16 4.40
C LEU A 83 6.90 3.68 4.35
N GLU A 84 6.68 2.96 3.25
CA GLU A 84 7.16 1.58 3.07
C GLU A 84 8.69 1.52 3.11
N SER A 85 9.37 2.47 2.47
CA SER A 85 10.84 2.57 2.49
C SER A 85 11.38 2.83 3.90
N LEU A 86 10.75 3.74 4.66
CA LEU A 86 11.09 4.00 6.06
C LEU A 86 10.86 2.76 6.95
N MET A 87 9.76 2.04 6.76
CA MET A 87 9.52 0.77 7.46
C MET A 87 10.61 -0.26 7.15
N GLY A 88 11.06 -0.34 5.90
CA GLY A 88 12.18 -1.19 5.50
C GLY A 88 13.49 -0.83 6.19
N VAL A 89 13.80 0.47 6.32
CA VAL A 89 14.97 0.96 7.05
C VAL A 89 14.86 0.64 8.55
N ALA A 90 13.70 0.95 9.16
CA ALA A 90 13.44 0.67 10.57
C ALA A 90 13.57 -0.83 10.90
N TYR A 91 13.06 -1.70 10.01
CA TYR A 91 13.19 -3.15 10.16
C TYR A 91 14.66 -3.59 10.15
N ARG A 92 15.48 -3.09 9.20
CA ARG A 92 16.91 -3.42 9.13
C ARG A 92 17.70 -2.88 10.34
N ALA A 93 17.30 -1.73 10.87
CA ALA A 93 17.91 -1.11 12.05
C ALA A 93 17.49 -1.77 13.36
N GLY A 94 16.63 -2.82 13.34
CA GLY A 94 16.12 -3.44 14.55
C GLY A 94 15.14 -2.57 15.34
N ALA A 95 14.70 -1.44 14.79
CA ALA A 95 13.72 -0.53 15.40
C ALA A 95 12.30 -1.13 15.30
N LEU A 96 12.13 -2.33 15.85
CA LEU A 96 10.86 -3.03 15.87
C LEU A 96 10.04 -2.57 17.08
N ARG A 97 8.75 -2.36 16.91
CA ARG A 97 7.84 -2.23 18.04
C ARG A 97 7.84 -3.56 18.80
N LEU A 98 8.26 -3.57 20.05
CA LEU A 98 8.45 -4.74 20.91
C LEU A 98 7.16 -5.53 21.25
N LYS A 99 6.04 -5.21 20.67
CA LYS A 99 4.84 -6.06 20.75
C LYS A 99 4.79 -6.92 19.49
N SER A 100 5.27 -8.16 19.63
CA SER A 100 4.90 -9.25 18.71
C SER A 100 3.36 -9.37 18.74
N SER A 101 2.69 -8.71 17.81
CA SER A 101 1.25 -8.85 17.66
C SER A 101 0.98 -10.23 17.07
N PRO A 102 -0.04 -10.98 17.54
CA PRO A 102 -0.50 -12.20 16.88
C PRO A 102 -0.83 -12.00 15.40
N ARG A 103 -1.02 -10.74 14.98
CA ARG A 103 -1.26 -10.33 13.59
C ARG A 103 0.02 -10.22 12.75
N GLU A 104 1.21 -10.21 13.34
CA GLU A 104 2.46 -10.03 12.59
C GLU A 104 2.69 -11.10 11.51
N PRO A 105 2.52 -12.42 11.76
CA PRO A 105 2.65 -13.44 10.72
C PRO A 105 1.65 -13.26 9.59
N ALA A 106 0.41 -12.88 9.89
CA ALA A 106 -0.62 -12.61 8.89
C ALA A 106 -0.27 -11.37 8.04
N MET A 107 0.25 -10.31 8.67
CA MET A 107 0.73 -9.10 8.00
C MET A 107 1.91 -9.38 7.06
N ARG A 108 2.82 -10.28 7.44
CA ARG A 108 3.93 -10.71 6.59
C ARG A 108 3.44 -11.58 5.43
N LYS A 109 2.45 -12.42 5.66
CA LYS A 109 1.90 -13.30 4.63
C LYS A 109 1.22 -12.51 3.52
N ALA A 110 0.25 -11.66 3.87
CA ALA A 110 -0.46 -10.83 2.91
C ALA A 110 -1.08 -9.60 3.59
N ARG A 111 -0.86 -8.44 3.02
CA ARG A 111 -1.41 -7.17 3.49
C ARG A 111 -1.70 -6.22 2.34
N VAL A 112 -2.50 -5.22 2.65
CA VAL A 112 -2.63 -4.05 1.77
C VAL A 112 -1.45 -3.11 2.01
N CYS A 113 -0.78 -2.70 0.92
CA CYS A 113 0.12 -1.58 0.86
C CYS A 113 -0.52 -0.49 0.02
N TYR A 114 -1.05 0.52 0.65
CA TYR A 114 -1.86 1.57 0.03
C TYR A 114 -3.14 1.00 -0.61
N ASP A 115 -3.09 0.43 -1.81
CA ASP A 115 -4.23 -0.14 -2.52
C ASP A 115 -3.90 -1.45 -3.28
N HIS A 116 -2.70 -1.98 -3.13
CA HIS A 116 -2.25 -3.18 -3.81
C HIS A 116 -1.75 -4.24 -2.82
N LEU A 117 -1.61 -5.48 -3.29
CA LEU A 117 -1.22 -6.63 -2.47
C LEU A 117 0.28 -6.59 -2.17
N ALA A 118 0.64 -6.71 -0.91
CA ALA A 118 2.00 -6.79 -0.38
C ALA A 118 2.16 -8.00 0.56
N GLY A 119 3.38 -8.16 1.10
CA GLY A 119 3.77 -9.33 1.88
C GLY A 119 4.20 -10.48 0.98
N ASN A 120 4.40 -11.64 1.57
CA ASN A 120 4.91 -12.83 0.86
C ASN A 120 4.11 -13.15 -0.41
N LEU A 121 2.76 -13.11 -0.34
CA LEU A 121 1.92 -13.39 -1.50
C LEU A 121 2.00 -12.30 -2.57
N GLY A 122 2.18 -11.04 -2.19
CA GLY A 122 2.37 -9.94 -3.15
C GLY A 122 3.72 -10.05 -3.87
N VAL A 123 4.78 -10.36 -3.13
CA VAL A 123 6.13 -10.58 -3.69
C VAL A 123 6.13 -11.80 -4.59
N MET A 124 5.56 -12.92 -4.15
CA MET A 124 5.43 -14.14 -4.96
C MET A 124 4.72 -13.86 -6.29
N ALA A 125 3.59 -13.14 -6.25
CA ALA A 125 2.86 -12.80 -7.48
C ALA A 125 3.73 -11.97 -8.44
N PHE A 126 4.46 -10.99 -7.94
CA PHE A 126 5.37 -10.18 -8.76
C PHE A 126 6.50 -11.04 -9.37
N GLU A 127 7.08 -11.94 -8.61
CA GLU A 127 8.12 -12.86 -9.11
C GLU A 127 7.57 -13.77 -10.22
N ARG A 128 6.34 -14.26 -10.09
CA ARG A 128 5.67 -15.01 -11.18
C ARG A 128 5.47 -14.15 -12.43
N PHE A 129 5.05 -12.91 -12.26
CA PHE A 129 4.95 -11.97 -13.40
C PHE A 129 6.30 -11.76 -14.11
N GLN A 130 7.40 -11.69 -13.36
CA GLN A 130 8.74 -11.57 -13.95
C GLN A 130 9.16 -12.88 -14.66
N GLN A 131 9.02 -14.03 -13.99
CA GLN A 131 9.40 -15.34 -14.54
C GLN A 131 8.65 -15.65 -15.84
N ARG A 132 7.37 -15.27 -15.91
CA ARG A 132 6.51 -15.46 -17.08
C ARG A 132 6.63 -14.34 -18.11
N ARG A 133 7.56 -13.39 -17.89
CA ARG A 133 7.79 -12.24 -18.78
C ARG A 133 6.51 -11.44 -19.05
N PHE A 134 5.63 -11.30 -18.06
CA PHE A 134 4.45 -10.46 -18.14
C PHE A 134 4.77 -8.98 -17.99
N LEU A 135 5.96 -8.67 -17.48
CA LEU A 135 6.46 -7.32 -17.27
C LEU A 135 7.73 -7.06 -18.07
N ARG A 136 7.88 -5.82 -18.52
CA ARG A 136 9.11 -5.32 -19.14
C ARG A 136 9.40 -3.91 -18.66
N HIS A 137 10.66 -3.52 -18.66
CA HIS A 137 11.06 -2.14 -18.51
C HIS A 137 11.00 -1.45 -19.88
N GLY A 138 10.35 -0.28 -19.96
CA GLY A 138 10.31 0.59 -21.11
C GLY A 138 10.67 2.02 -20.72
N ASP A 139 10.65 2.95 -21.69
CA ASP A 139 11.03 4.36 -21.48
C ASP A 139 10.17 5.08 -20.42
N GLY A 140 8.96 4.61 -20.18
CA GLY A 140 8.03 5.13 -19.15
C GLY A 140 8.00 4.31 -17.86
N GLY A 141 8.99 3.44 -17.59
CA GLY A 141 9.05 2.58 -16.41
C GLY A 141 8.54 1.15 -16.66
N LEU A 142 8.00 0.52 -15.61
CA LEU A 142 7.51 -0.86 -15.68
C LEU A 142 6.18 -0.92 -16.46
N GLN A 143 6.07 -1.85 -17.40
CA GLN A 143 4.91 -2.02 -18.29
C GLN A 143 4.53 -3.50 -18.40
N LEU A 144 3.23 -3.77 -18.68
CA LEU A 144 2.81 -5.09 -19.12
C LEU A 144 3.34 -5.40 -20.52
N THR A 145 3.72 -6.64 -20.76
CA THR A 145 3.92 -7.16 -22.11
C THR A 145 2.58 -7.59 -22.71
N PRO A 146 2.49 -7.86 -24.02
CA PRO A 146 1.26 -8.43 -24.61
C PRO A 146 0.80 -9.72 -23.93
N ALA A 147 1.73 -10.53 -23.42
CA ALA A 147 1.41 -11.72 -22.64
C ALA A 147 0.83 -11.36 -21.26
N GLY A 148 1.41 -10.35 -20.59
CA GLY A 148 0.90 -9.82 -19.33
C GLY A 148 -0.49 -9.21 -19.46
N GLU A 149 -0.75 -8.47 -20.56
CA GLU A 149 -2.08 -7.92 -20.87
C GLU A 149 -3.12 -9.01 -21.04
N ARG A 150 -2.81 -10.07 -21.81
CA ARG A 150 -3.71 -11.23 -21.95
C ARG A 150 -3.97 -11.93 -20.62
N PHE A 151 -2.95 -12.04 -19.78
CA PHE A 151 -3.09 -12.65 -18.47
C PHE A 151 -4.05 -11.84 -17.56
N VAL A 152 -3.85 -10.54 -17.42
CA VAL A 152 -4.73 -9.71 -16.57
C VAL A 152 -6.13 -9.61 -17.16
N ALA A 153 -6.28 -9.57 -18.49
CA ALA A 153 -7.57 -9.65 -19.17
C ALA A 153 -8.31 -10.96 -18.86
N GLY A 154 -7.58 -12.09 -18.85
CA GLY A 154 -8.12 -13.40 -18.43
C GLY A 154 -8.59 -13.44 -16.97
N LEU A 155 -8.06 -12.57 -16.12
CA LEU A 155 -8.55 -12.35 -14.77
C LEU A 155 -9.78 -11.40 -14.72
N GLY A 156 -10.18 -10.80 -15.84
CA GLY A 156 -11.26 -9.84 -15.92
C GLY A 156 -10.83 -8.41 -15.58
N ILE A 157 -9.54 -8.08 -15.72
CA ILE A 157 -8.99 -6.73 -15.59
C ILE A 157 -8.76 -6.20 -17.02
N ASP A 158 -9.40 -5.08 -17.39
CA ASP A 158 -9.18 -4.44 -18.69
C ASP A 158 -7.85 -3.66 -18.69
N PRO A 159 -6.80 -4.12 -19.40
CA PRO A 159 -5.53 -3.41 -19.41
C PRO A 159 -5.59 -2.06 -20.14
N ALA A 160 -6.57 -1.86 -21.03
CA ALA A 160 -6.73 -0.61 -21.75
C ALA A 160 -7.19 0.53 -20.82
N ALA A 161 -8.03 0.23 -19.84
CA ALA A 161 -8.48 1.20 -18.83
C ALA A 161 -7.34 1.77 -17.96
N HIS A 162 -6.17 1.13 -17.98
CA HIS A 162 -5.01 1.53 -17.18
C HIS A 162 -3.91 2.22 -18.02
N ARG A 163 -4.12 2.42 -19.32
CA ARG A 163 -3.17 3.13 -20.19
C ARG A 163 -3.44 4.63 -20.21
N GLY A 164 -2.38 5.42 -20.35
CA GLY A 164 -2.49 6.87 -20.56
C GLY A 164 -3.08 7.65 -19.37
N THR A 165 -3.25 7.03 -18.23
CA THR A 165 -3.71 7.69 -17.01
C THR A 165 -2.53 8.41 -16.33
N ARG A 166 -2.84 9.42 -15.47
CA ARG A 166 -1.82 10.10 -14.66
C ARG A 166 -1.05 9.14 -13.76
N ARG A 167 -1.68 8.02 -13.38
CA ARG A 167 -1.11 6.99 -12.53
C ARG A 167 -0.42 5.92 -13.39
N PRO A 168 0.83 5.52 -13.11
CA PRO A 168 1.48 4.42 -13.81
C PRO A 168 0.66 3.12 -13.74
N ALA A 169 0.56 2.40 -14.85
CA ALA A 169 -0.12 1.11 -14.90
C ALA A 169 0.58 0.08 -13.98
N CYS A 170 1.90 0.00 -14.06
CA CYS A 170 2.73 -0.86 -13.23
C CYS A 170 3.81 -0.04 -12.54
N ARG A 171 4.06 -0.33 -11.26
CA ARG A 171 5.13 0.30 -10.47
C ARG A 171 5.76 -0.74 -9.55
N LEU A 172 7.05 -0.59 -9.28
CA LEU A 172 7.74 -1.36 -8.25
C LEU A 172 7.48 -0.74 -6.88
N CYS A 173 7.11 -1.55 -5.90
CA CYS A 173 7.05 -1.14 -4.52
C CYS A 173 7.88 -2.13 -3.69
N LEU A 174 8.81 -1.61 -2.87
CA LEU A 174 9.67 -2.45 -2.05
C LEU A 174 8.92 -2.92 -0.79
N ASP A 175 8.79 -4.22 -0.64
CA ASP A 175 8.19 -4.82 0.55
C ASP A 175 9.12 -4.73 1.76
N TRP A 176 8.66 -4.11 2.86
CA TRP A 176 9.49 -3.91 4.05
C TRP A 176 9.82 -5.22 4.77
N SER A 177 8.94 -6.24 4.71
CA SER A 177 9.13 -7.52 5.39
C SER A 177 9.94 -8.53 4.56
N GLU A 178 9.68 -8.57 3.24
CA GLU A 178 10.31 -9.52 2.33
C GLU A 178 11.62 -8.97 1.73
N ARG A 179 11.81 -7.64 1.73
CA ARG A 179 12.94 -6.92 1.10
C ARG A 179 13.09 -7.19 -0.40
N ARG A 180 11.99 -7.49 -1.04
CA ARG A 180 11.84 -7.74 -2.48
C ARG A 180 10.66 -6.91 -2.98
N HIS A 181 10.58 -6.72 -4.28
CA HIS A 181 9.52 -5.91 -4.85
C HIS A 181 8.20 -6.69 -4.96
N HIS A 182 7.11 -5.95 -4.90
CA HIS A 182 5.77 -6.39 -5.29
C HIS A 182 5.17 -5.38 -6.28
N LEU A 183 4.10 -5.79 -6.98
CA LEU A 183 3.49 -5.00 -8.04
C LEU A 183 2.55 -3.96 -7.45
N ALA A 184 2.85 -2.70 -7.72
CA ALA A 184 2.02 -1.53 -7.47
C ALA A 184 1.54 -0.90 -8.79
N GLY A 185 0.97 0.29 -8.69
CA GLY A 185 0.34 0.97 -9.83
C GLY A 185 -1.13 0.57 -9.98
N SER A 186 -1.79 1.07 -11.04
CA SER A 186 -3.22 0.80 -11.20
C SER A 186 -3.54 -0.67 -11.50
N ILE A 187 -2.62 -1.41 -12.11
CA ILE A 187 -2.75 -2.88 -12.31
C ILE A 187 -2.60 -3.61 -10.97
N GLY A 188 -1.65 -3.19 -10.11
CA GLY A 188 -1.50 -3.78 -8.78
C GLY A 188 -2.76 -3.61 -7.93
N ALA A 189 -3.40 -2.44 -8.00
CA ALA A 189 -4.67 -2.16 -7.33
C ALA A 189 -5.81 -3.03 -7.91
N ALA A 190 -5.96 -3.05 -9.23
CA ALA A 190 -6.99 -3.86 -9.90
C ALA A 190 -6.85 -5.36 -9.61
N MET A 191 -5.62 -5.85 -9.46
CA MET A 191 -5.38 -7.24 -9.06
C MET A 191 -5.88 -7.52 -7.63
N LEU A 192 -5.66 -6.61 -6.68
CA LEU A 192 -6.17 -6.78 -5.32
C LEU A 192 -7.70 -6.74 -5.29
N ASP A 193 -8.31 -5.82 -6.01
CA ASP A 193 -9.77 -5.74 -6.15
C ASP A 193 -10.33 -7.03 -6.74
N ARG A 194 -9.63 -7.59 -7.75
CA ARG A 194 -10.04 -8.84 -8.37
C ARG A 194 -9.94 -10.04 -7.42
N ILE A 195 -8.89 -10.10 -6.61
CA ILE A 195 -8.74 -11.12 -5.54
C ILE A 195 -9.93 -11.08 -4.59
N TYR A 196 -10.40 -9.89 -4.21
CA TYR A 196 -11.58 -9.73 -3.38
C TYR A 196 -12.86 -10.14 -4.12
N ALA A 197 -13.04 -9.69 -5.36
CA ALA A 197 -14.22 -10.00 -6.18
C ALA A 197 -14.38 -11.50 -6.46
N LEU A 198 -13.26 -12.23 -6.61
CA LEU A 198 -13.25 -13.68 -6.75
C LEU A 198 -13.49 -14.44 -5.44
N GLY A 199 -13.56 -13.73 -4.30
CA GLY A 199 -13.75 -14.34 -2.99
C GLY A 199 -12.52 -15.11 -2.49
N TRP A 200 -11.35 -14.94 -3.12
CA TRP A 200 -10.12 -15.63 -2.71
C TRP A 200 -9.60 -15.13 -1.37
N ALA A 201 -9.81 -13.83 -1.10
CA ALA A 201 -9.41 -13.22 0.15
C ALA A 201 -10.43 -12.17 0.61
N LYS A 202 -10.32 -11.80 1.89
CA LYS A 202 -11.05 -10.68 2.49
C LYS A 202 -10.08 -9.81 3.27
N ARG A 203 -10.35 -8.51 3.32
CA ARG A 203 -9.64 -7.61 4.21
C ARG A 203 -10.09 -7.84 5.65
N GLU A 204 -9.16 -7.92 6.58
CA GLU A 204 -9.46 -7.96 8.00
C GLU A 204 -9.88 -6.56 8.48
N ARG A 205 -10.95 -6.49 9.28
CA ARG A 205 -11.45 -5.23 9.82
C ARG A 205 -10.39 -4.55 10.70
N ASP A 206 -10.28 -3.24 10.59
CA ASP A 206 -9.35 -2.39 11.36
C ASP A 206 -7.87 -2.84 11.25
N SER A 207 -7.53 -3.45 10.10
CA SER A 207 -6.19 -3.97 9.82
C SER A 207 -5.84 -3.82 8.34
N ARG A 208 -4.54 -3.91 8.05
CA ARG A 208 -4.03 -4.05 6.69
C ARG A 208 -3.95 -5.53 6.24
N VAL A 209 -4.23 -6.47 7.10
CA VAL A 209 -4.16 -7.90 6.78
C VAL A 209 -5.15 -8.26 5.68
N VAL A 210 -4.65 -8.97 4.66
CA VAL A 210 -5.44 -9.61 3.62
C VAL A 210 -5.49 -11.10 3.93
N ARG A 211 -6.67 -11.57 4.33
CA ARG A 211 -6.84 -12.95 4.75
C ARG A 211 -7.36 -13.81 3.60
N PHE A 212 -6.48 -14.59 3.03
CA PHE A 212 -6.84 -15.60 2.05
C PHE A 212 -7.52 -16.79 2.73
N SER A 213 -8.55 -17.35 2.09
CA SER A 213 -9.03 -18.69 2.43
C SER A 213 -8.04 -19.75 1.91
N ALA A 214 -8.09 -20.95 2.44
CA ALA A 214 -7.20 -22.04 1.96
C ALA A 214 -7.41 -22.37 0.48
N SER A 215 -8.66 -22.36 -0.01
CA SER A 215 -8.98 -22.52 -1.43
C SER A 215 -8.53 -21.31 -2.23
N GLY A 216 -8.84 -20.10 -1.77
CA GLY A 216 -8.49 -18.87 -2.48
C GLY A 216 -6.98 -18.68 -2.64
N GLU A 217 -6.17 -19.10 -1.67
CA GLU A 217 -4.71 -19.07 -1.83
C GLU A 217 -4.24 -20.10 -2.85
N ARG A 218 -4.82 -21.31 -2.88
CA ARG A 218 -4.52 -22.29 -3.93
C ARG A 218 -4.88 -21.74 -5.30
N ASP A 219 -6.10 -21.26 -5.48
CA ASP A 219 -6.58 -20.73 -6.76
C ASP A 219 -5.71 -19.54 -7.23
N PHE A 220 -5.31 -18.68 -6.30
CA PHE A 220 -4.41 -17.55 -6.59
C PHE A 220 -3.03 -18.02 -7.07
N ARG A 221 -2.45 -19.05 -6.43
CA ARG A 221 -1.18 -19.64 -6.85
C ARG A 221 -1.33 -20.33 -8.21
N ASP A 222 -2.35 -21.15 -8.37
CA ASP A 222 -2.60 -21.93 -9.58
C ASP A 222 -2.77 -21.05 -10.82
N VAL A 223 -3.48 -19.91 -10.68
CA VAL A 223 -3.66 -18.99 -11.81
C VAL A 223 -2.36 -18.28 -12.18
N LEU A 224 -1.48 -18.02 -11.24
CA LEU A 224 -0.16 -17.41 -11.48
C LEU A 224 0.82 -18.42 -12.11
N ASP A 225 0.63 -19.70 -11.90
CA ASP A 225 1.50 -20.79 -12.42
C ASP A 225 1.04 -21.33 -13.78
N ARG A 226 -0.21 -21.07 -14.21
CA ARG A 226 -0.74 -21.39 -15.57
C ARG A 226 -0.18 -20.47 -16.65
#